data_ca2b6f55fd5a68fb282d10caf0b90407
#
_entry.id   ca2b6f55fd5a68fb282d10caf0b90407
#
_cell.length_a   1.000
_cell.length_b   1.000
_cell.length_c   1.000
_cell.angle_alpha   90.00
_cell.angle_beta   90.00
_cell.angle_gamma   90.00
#
_symmetry.space_group_name_H-M   'P 1'
#
loop_
_entity.id
_entity.type
_entity.pdbx_description
1 polymer ?
#
loop_
_entity_poly.entity_id
_entity_poly.type
_entity_poly.pdbx_seq_one_letter_code
_entity_poly.pdbx_strand_id
1 'polypeptide(L)'
;MIKTNGFRVLAMVMTTLWMVTIIPVTVVQAADFRGHGFDLSSYNGTVNWEQVAEADMDFVMIRTGEGRAPDVDTQFAANYDGAVAAGLKVGVYHVCCVRTPKEAVEEAEYCLEILDGRDLDYPVAYDMERKGTFAGGRENTTAIAKAFCDTIADAGYMPMIYSSASFLNENFDWNKLKNCKVWVASYSDTRPKLPVSADLWQYTK
;
A
#
# COMPACT_ATOMS: atom_id res chain seq x y z
N MET A 1 -52.56 -64.84 -22.70
CA MET A 1 -52.56 -63.86 -21.58
C MET A 1 -51.12 -63.63 -21.16
N ILE A 2 -50.54 -62.54 -21.60
CA ILE A 2 -49.17 -62.19 -21.29
C ILE A 2 -49.18 -60.93 -20.43
N LYS A 3 -48.68 -61.00 -19.20
CA LYS A 3 -48.54 -59.85 -18.29
C LYS A 3 -47.18 -59.17 -18.53
N THR A 4 -47.18 -57.92 -18.88
CA THR A 4 -45.99 -57.10 -18.97
C THR A 4 -45.72 -56.40 -17.61
N ASN A 5 -44.55 -56.68 -16.99
CA ASN A 5 -44.07 -55.98 -15.81
C ASN A 5 -43.40 -54.65 -16.25
N GLY A 6 -44.04 -53.53 -15.82
CA GLY A 6 -43.49 -52.22 -16.03
C GLY A 6 -42.40 -51.91 -14.97
N PHE A 7 -41.16 -51.77 -15.40
CA PHE A 7 -40.06 -51.23 -14.59
C PHE A 7 -40.22 -49.68 -14.53
N ARG A 8 -40.49 -49.14 -13.36
CA ARG A 8 -40.38 -47.69 -13.10
C ARG A 8 -38.94 -47.34 -12.75
N VAL A 9 -38.25 -46.68 -13.64
CA VAL A 9 -36.95 -46.09 -13.39
C VAL A 9 -37.20 -44.75 -12.63
N LEU A 10 -36.78 -44.70 -11.37
CA LEU A 10 -36.78 -43.48 -10.57
C LEU A 10 -35.50 -42.72 -10.88
N ALA A 11 -35.61 -41.65 -11.68
CA ALA A 11 -34.47 -40.76 -11.92
C ALA A 11 -34.25 -39.86 -10.69
N MET A 12 -33.18 -40.14 -9.95
CA MET A 12 -32.75 -39.35 -8.81
C MET A 12 -31.92 -38.16 -9.34
N VAL A 13 -32.53 -36.99 -9.40
CA VAL A 13 -31.84 -35.72 -9.76
C VAL A 13 -31.07 -35.27 -8.51
N MET A 14 -29.75 -35.49 -8.50
CA MET A 14 -28.87 -34.90 -7.50
C MET A 14 -28.62 -33.43 -7.87
N THR A 15 -29.31 -32.51 -7.22
CA THR A 15 -28.97 -31.10 -7.24
C THR A 15 -27.79 -30.86 -6.30
N THR A 16 -26.58 -30.71 -6.87
CA THR A 16 -25.42 -30.24 -6.11
C THR A 16 -25.59 -28.75 -5.82
N LEU A 17 -25.93 -28.43 -4.56
CA LEU A 17 -25.96 -27.07 -4.06
C LEU A 17 -24.53 -26.58 -3.85
N TRP A 18 -24.02 -25.73 -4.73
CA TRP A 18 -22.76 -25.04 -4.53
C TRP A 18 -22.97 -23.97 -3.45
N MET A 19 -22.51 -24.24 -2.23
CA MET A 19 -22.39 -23.18 -1.21
C MET A 19 -21.25 -22.26 -1.61
N VAL A 20 -21.58 -21.10 -2.16
CA VAL A 20 -20.63 -19.98 -2.27
C VAL A 20 -20.47 -19.42 -0.87
N THR A 21 -19.36 -19.75 -0.21
CA THR A 21 -18.97 -19.09 1.04
C THR A 21 -18.47 -17.71 0.67
N ILE A 22 -19.32 -16.70 0.88
CA ILE A 22 -18.91 -15.30 0.85
C ILE A 22 -18.06 -15.07 2.10
N ILE A 23 -16.75 -15.06 1.94
CA ILE A 23 -15.83 -14.60 3.00
C ILE A 23 -16.05 -13.10 3.08
N PRO A 24 -16.49 -12.54 4.22
CA PRO A 24 -16.59 -11.09 4.35
C PRO A 24 -15.17 -10.51 4.24
N VAL A 25 -14.92 -9.71 3.22
CA VAL A 25 -13.74 -8.85 3.17
C VAL A 25 -13.93 -7.84 4.30
N THR A 26 -13.26 -8.04 5.41
CA THR A 26 -13.17 -7.04 6.46
C THR A 26 -12.33 -5.90 5.91
N VAL A 27 -12.98 -4.84 5.45
CA VAL A 27 -12.30 -3.56 5.21
C VAL A 27 -11.77 -3.12 6.57
N VAL A 28 -10.46 -3.21 6.76
CA VAL A 28 -9.79 -2.64 7.93
C VAL A 28 -9.98 -1.13 7.81
N GLN A 29 -10.96 -0.61 8.56
CA GLN A 29 -11.18 0.82 8.66
C GLN A 29 -9.99 1.38 9.43
N ALA A 30 -9.18 2.21 8.75
CA ALA A 30 -8.01 2.83 9.34
C ALA A 30 -8.42 3.56 10.62
N ALA A 31 -7.88 3.09 11.74
CA ALA A 31 -7.95 3.81 13.00
C ALA A 31 -7.31 5.21 12.81
N ASP A 32 -7.77 6.18 13.59
CA ASP A 32 -7.21 7.54 13.62
C ASP A 32 -5.75 7.43 14.11
N PHE A 33 -4.80 7.37 13.18
CA PHE A 33 -3.39 7.12 13.48
C PHE A 33 -2.79 8.32 14.18
N ARG A 34 -2.59 8.20 15.48
CA ARG A 34 -1.86 9.17 16.28
C ARG A 34 -0.65 8.49 16.86
N GLY A 35 0.54 9.01 16.58
CA GLY A 35 1.76 8.43 17.12
C GLY A 35 3.00 9.00 16.47
N HIS A 36 4.14 8.62 17.02
CA HIS A 36 5.46 8.92 16.50
C HIS A 36 6.02 7.69 15.78
N GLY A 37 6.61 7.93 14.64
CA GLY A 37 7.22 6.86 13.85
C GLY A 37 8.40 7.39 13.05
N PHE A 38 9.02 6.49 12.34
CA PHE A 38 10.15 6.81 11.47
C PHE A 38 10.03 6.03 10.16
N ASP A 39 10.75 6.47 9.16
CA ASP A 39 10.92 5.74 7.91
C ASP A 39 12.35 5.20 7.80
N LEU A 40 12.49 4.07 7.12
CA LEU A 40 13.79 3.44 6.94
C LEU A 40 13.91 2.63 5.65
N SER A 41 15.15 2.44 5.26
CA SER A 41 15.55 1.65 4.10
C SER A 41 16.93 1.03 4.33
N SER A 42 17.44 0.31 3.35
CA SER A 42 18.81 -0.22 3.37
C SER A 42 19.89 0.86 3.54
N TYR A 43 19.60 2.13 3.23
CA TYR A 43 20.54 3.24 3.46
C TYR A 43 20.82 3.52 4.94
N ASN A 44 19.93 3.10 5.84
CA ASN A 44 20.12 3.23 7.28
C ASN A 44 20.99 2.11 7.87
N GLY A 45 21.39 1.12 7.05
CA GLY A 45 22.15 -0.04 7.51
C GLY A 45 21.32 -1.01 8.36
N THR A 46 22.00 -1.70 9.27
CA THR A 46 21.34 -2.66 10.17
C THR A 46 20.75 -1.95 11.37
N VAL A 47 19.47 -2.16 11.61
CA VAL A 47 18.73 -1.57 12.74
C VAL A 47 18.87 -2.43 13.99
N ASN A 48 19.10 -1.80 15.13
CA ASN A 48 19.04 -2.44 16.43
C ASN A 48 17.61 -2.39 16.98
N TRP A 49 16.85 -3.45 16.71
CA TRP A 49 15.42 -3.53 17.06
C TRP A 49 15.16 -3.61 18.57
N GLU A 50 16.13 -4.07 19.38
CA GLU A 50 16.03 -4.04 20.85
C GLU A 50 15.99 -2.57 21.33
N GLN A 51 16.88 -1.72 20.80
CA GLN A 51 16.87 -0.30 21.12
C GLN A 51 15.62 0.41 20.59
N VAL A 52 15.11 0.01 19.43
CA VAL A 52 13.86 0.56 18.87
C VAL A 52 12.66 0.20 19.75
N ALA A 53 12.59 -1.03 20.26
CA ALA A 53 11.52 -1.47 21.15
C ALA A 53 11.50 -0.70 22.49
N GLU A 54 12.66 -0.17 22.93
CA GLU A 54 12.76 0.68 24.13
C GLU A 54 12.45 2.17 23.84
N ALA A 55 12.43 2.56 22.57
CA ALA A 55 12.10 3.92 22.15
C ALA A 55 10.58 4.10 22.10
N ASP A 56 10.11 5.32 22.38
CA ASP A 56 8.69 5.68 22.32
C ASP A 56 8.23 5.89 20.86
N MET A 57 8.26 4.77 20.09
CA MET A 57 7.86 4.74 18.67
C MET A 57 6.66 3.81 18.47
N ASP A 58 5.65 4.31 17.76
CA ASP A 58 4.40 3.58 17.52
C ASP A 58 4.42 2.81 16.20
N PHE A 59 5.13 3.33 15.18
CA PHE A 59 5.11 2.75 13.83
C PHE A 59 6.41 3.01 13.05
N VAL A 60 6.55 2.26 11.97
CA VAL A 60 7.63 2.43 10.99
C VAL A 60 7.10 2.32 9.56
N MET A 61 7.66 3.14 8.65
CA MET A 61 7.44 3.05 7.22
C MET A 61 8.70 2.49 6.56
N ILE A 62 8.61 1.28 5.97
CA ILE A 62 9.78 0.53 5.46
C ILE A 62 9.79 0.55 3.94
N ARG A 63 10.94 0.87 3.32
CA ARG A 63 11.07 0.81 1.87
C ARG A 63 10.99 -0.63 1.37
N THR A 64 10.07 -0.90 0.43
CA THR A 64 10.01 -2.17 -0.30
C THR A 64 11.08 -2.25 -1.39
N GLY A 65 11.27 -1.15 -2.10
CA GLY A 65 12.18 -1.03 -3.24
C GLY A 65 11.91 0.22 -4.04
N GLU A 66 12.35 0.22 -5.29
CA GLU A 66 12.08 1.29 -6.22
C GLU A 66 11.82 0.78 -7.64
N GLY A 67 11.01 1.49 -8.40
CA GLY A 67 10.75 1.14 -9.79
C GLY A 67 10.13 -0.24 -9.96
N ARG A 68 10.64 -0.95 -10.96
CA ARG A 68 10.22 -2.32 -11.29
C ARG A 68 11.39 -3.28 -11.06
N ALA A 69 11.11 -4.58 -11.03
CA ALA A 69 12.15 -5.59 -10.84
C ALA A 69 13.45 -5.26 -11.57
N PRO A 70 14.63 -5.49 -10.96
CA PRO A 70 14.87 -6.26 -9.73
C PRO A 70 15.21 -5.42 -8.48
N ASP A 71 14.78 -4.17 -8.39
CA ASP A 71 15.26 -3.18 -7.40
C ASP A 71 14.55 -3.28 -6.03
N VAL A 72 14.61 -4.47 -5.40
CA VAL A 72 14.17 -4.70 -4.01
C VAL A 72 15.11 -4.00 -3.03
N ASP A 73 14.57 -3.39 -1.97
CA ASP A 73 15.39 -2.96 -0.85
C ASP A 73 15.99 -4.18 -0.12
N THR A 74 17.31 -4.25 -0.07
CA THR A 74 18.02 -5.43 0.44
C THR A 74 17.81 -5.71 1.93
N GLN A 75 17.28 -4.72 2.68
CA GLN A 75 16.97 -4.85 4.10
C GLN A 75 15.45 -5.00 4.36
N PHE A 76 14.62 -4.99 3.32
CA PHE A 76 13.16 -4.97 3.48
C PHE A 76 12.66 -6.10 4.39
N ALA A 77 13.00 -7.35 4.08
CA ALA A 77 12.52 -8.51 4.85
C ALA A 77 13.02 -8.47 6.30
N ALA A 78 14.31 -8.18 6.50
CA ALA A 78 14.90 -8.09 7.84
C ALA A 78 14.29 -6.95 8.66
N ASN A 79 14.01 -5.82 8.02
CA ASN A 79 13.40 -4.66 8.67
C ASN A 79 11.94 -4.93 9.02
N TYR A 80 11.17 -5.58 8.13
CA TYR A 80 9.79 -5.97 8.41
C TYR A 80 9.72 -6.92 9.61
N ASP A 81 10.48 -8.00 9.57
CA ASP A 81 10.48 -9.02 10.63
C ASP A 81 10.93 -8.41 11.97
N GLY A 82 11.96 -7.56 11.95
CA GLY A 82 12.47 -6.87 13.14
C GLY A 82 11.47 -5.87 13.73
N ALA A 83 10.77 -5.10 12.89
CA ALA A 83 9.74 -4.15 13.32
C ALA A 83 8.55 -4.87 13.98
N VAL A 84 8.07 -5.95 13.38
CA VAL A 84 6.99 -6.78 13.94
C VAL A 84 7.43 -7.38 15.28
N ALA A 85 8.65 -7.92 15.37
CA ALA A 85 9.18 -8.49 16.61
C ALA A 85 9.35 -7.43 17.72
N ALA A 86 9.66 -6.18 17.34
CA ALA A 86 9.74 -5.04 18.27
C ALA A 86 8.36 -4.49 18.70
N GLY A 87 7.25 -5.03 18.13
CA GLY A 87 5.89 -4.62 18.46
C GLY A 87 5.42 -3.33 17.78
N LEU A 88 6.16 -2.84 16.77
CA LEU A 88 5.77 -1.67 16.00
C LEU A 88 4.67 -2.00 14.99
N LYS A 89 3.82 -1.02 14.71
CA LYS A 89 2.93 -1.05 13.56
C LYS A 89 3.73 -0.79 12.29
N VAL A 90 3.45 -1.56 11.24
CA VAL A 90 4.24 -1.51 10.01
C VAL A 90 3.41 -0.96 8.85
N GLY A 91 3.97 0.02 8.16
CA GLY A 91 3.60 0.42 6.82
C GLY A 91 4.82 0.37 5.91
N VAL A 92 4.59 0.58 4.62
CA VAL A 92 5.67 0.52 3.64
C VAL A 92 5.63 1.68 2.66
N TYR A 93 6.75 1.91 1.97
CA TYR A 93 6.79 2.81 0.82
C TYR A 93 7.57 2.21 -0.35
N HIS A 94 7.14 2.56 -1.55
CA HIS A 94 7.76 2.16 -2.81
C HIS A 94 8.11 3.40 -3.63
N VAL A 95 9.38 3.53 -4.05
CA VAL A 95 9.86 4.73 -4.74
C VAL A 95 9.44 4.72 -6.21
N CYS A 96 8.73 5.75 -6.63
CA CYS A 96 8.26 5.94 -7.99
C CYS A 96 9.41 6.28 -8.96
N CYS A 97 9.58 5.49 -10.01
CA CYS A 97 10.59 5.68 -11.04
C CYS A 97 10.01 5.84 -12.46
N VAL A 98 8.69 5.85 -12.59
CA VAL A 98 7.99 5.79 -13.89
C VAL A 98 7.43 7.14 -14.33
N ARG A 99 6.95 7.16 -15.58
CA ARG A 99 6.41 8.36 -16.23
C ARG A 99 5.04 8.14 -16.87
N THR A 100 4.51 6.93 -16.81
CA THR A 100 3.21 6.59 -17.38
C THR A 100 2.34 5.81 -16.39
N PRO A 101 1.01 5.91 -16.46
CA PRO A 101 0.10 5.14 -15.62
C PRO A 101 0.25 3.61 -15.78
N LYS A 102 0.55 3.14 -17.00
CA LYS A 102 0.78 1.71 -17.26
C LYS A 102 1.98 1.20 -16.46
N GLU A 103 3.09 1.92 -16.50
CA GLU A 103 4.28 1.57 -15.74
C GLU A 103 4.03 1.64 -14.23
N ALA A 104 3.15 2.54 -13.76
CA ALA A 104 2.78 2.63 -12.35
C ALA A 104 1.99 1.40 -11.86
N VAL A 105 1.17 0.78 -12.71
CA VAL A 105 0.56 -0.53 -12.43
C VAL A 105 1.65 -1.59 -12.26
N GLU A 106 2.62 -1.64 -13.16
CA GLU A 106 3.73 -2.60 -13.09
C GLU A 106 4.59 -2.40 -11.82
N GLU A 107 4.80 -1.14 -11.36
CA GLU A 107 5.46 -0.85 -10.07
C GLU A 107 4.61 -1.32 -8.88
N ALA A 108 3.30 -1.11 -8.92
CA ALA A 108 2.40 -1.56 -7.87
C ALA A 108 2.37 -3.10 -7.76
N GLU A 109 2.27 -3.80 -8.89
CA GLU A 109 2.33 -5.25 -8.95
C GLU A 109 3.66 -5.76 -8.37
N TYR A 110 4.78 -5.12 -8.71
CA TYR A 110 6.08 -5.46 -8.17
C TYR A 110 6.19 -5.18 -6.65
N CYS A 111 5.64 -4.06 -6.18
CA CYS A 111 5.53 -3.79 -4.75
C CYS A 111 4.76 -4.90 -4.03
N LEU A 112 3.64 -5.37 -4.61
CA LEU A 112 2.85 -6.48 -4.07
C LEU A 112 3.61 -7.82 -4.07
N GLU A 113 4.42 -8.10 -5.09
CA GLU A 113 5.31 -9.27 -5.11
C GLU A 113 6.32 -9.23 -3.96
N ILE A 114 6.92 -8.05 -3.68
CA ILE A 114 7.85 -7.87 -2.55
C ILE A 114 7.13 -8.04 -1.21
N LEU A 115 5.91 -7.54 -1.09
CA LEU A 115 5.08 -7.70 0.11
C LEU A 115 4.76 -9.17 0.40
N ASP A 116 4.58 -9.99 -0.63
CA ASP A 116 4.34 -11.43 -0.51
C ASP A 116 3.26 -11.77 0.53
N GLY A 117 2.15 -11.01 0.50
CA GLY A 117 1.01 -11.20 1.40
C GLY A 117 1.23 -10.82 2.86
N ARG A 118 2.30 -10.08 3.19
CA ARG A 118 2.54 -9.58 4.57
C ARG A 118 1.43 -8.66 5.03
N ASP A 119 1.01 -8.80 6.28
CA ASP A 119 0.03 -7.91 6.90
C ASP A 119 0.65 -6.54 7.19
N LEU A 120 -0.12 -5.48 6.95
CA LEU A 120 0.27 -4.11 7.23
C LEU A 120 -0.77 -3.41 8.11
N ASP A 121 -0.32 -2.70 9.15
CA ASP A 121 -1.17 -1.85 9.98
C ASP A 121 -1.33 -0.45 9.37
N TYR A 122 -0.31 -0.01 8.62
CA TYR A 122 -0.18 1.28 7.98
C TYR A 122 -0.20 1.15 6.46
N PRO A 123 -0.39 2.27 5.72
CA PRO A 123 -0.53 2.23 4.27
C PRO A 123 0.70 1.73 3.50
N VAL A 124 0.45 1.39 2.22
CA VAL A 124 1.45 1.31 1.16
C VAL A 124 1.56 2.68 0.51
N ALA A 125 2.65 3.38 0.76
CA ALA A 125 2.89 4.72 0.23
C ALA A 125 3.63 4.67 -1.11
N TYR A 126 3.13 5.39 -2.10
CA TYR A 126 3.83 5.65 -3.33
C TYR A 126 4.68 6.91 -3.16
N ASP A 127 5.99 6.76 -3.12
CA ASP A 127 6.96 7.84 -2.91
C ASP A 127 7.25 8.55 -4.22
N MET A 128 6.56 9.67 -4.43
CA MET A 128 6.62 10.48 -5.64
C MET A 128 7.40 11.78 -5.40
N GLU A 129 8.72 11.74 -5.55
CA GLU A 129 9.57 12.92 -5.36
C GLU A 129 10.58 13.15 -6.49
N ARG A 130 10.73 12.20 -7.41
CA ARG A 130 11.62 12.33 -8.56
C ARG A 130 11.05 13.30 -9.60
N LYS A 131 11.78 14.36 -9.94
CA LYS A 131 11.35 15.38 -10.92
C LYS A 131 10.87 14.80 -12.25
N GLY A 132 11.45 13.68 -12.68
CA GLY A 132 11.06 12.98 -13.91
C GLY A 132 9.61 12.49 -13.94
N THR A 133 9.07 12.09 -12.79
CA THR A 133 7.69 11.65 -12.64
C THR A 133 6.68 12.76 -12.91
N PHE A 134 7.05 14.02 -12.62
CA PHE A 134 6.20 15.20 -12.80
C PHE A 134 6.30 15.84 -14.20
N ALA A 135 7.20 15.35 -15.06
CA ALA A 135 7.47 15.95 -16.37
C ALA A 135 6.26 15.96 -17.32
N GLY A 136 5.31 15.05 -17.14
CA GLY A 136 4.06 14.97 -17.91
C GLY A 136 2.96 15.94 -17.45
N GLY A 137 3.24 16.76 -16.44
CA GLY A 137 2.29 17.71 -15.87
C GLY A 137 1.26 17.06 -14.94
N ARG A 138 0.38 17.89 -14.36
CA ARG A 138 -0.55 17.54 -13.30
C ARG A 138 -1.49 16.38 -13.66
N GLU A 139 -2.01 16.36 -14.87
CA GLU A 139 -2.94 15.32 -15.32
C GLU A 139 -2.26 13.95 -15.36
N ASN A 140 -1.09 13.86 -15.99
CA ASN A 140 -0.32 12.63 -16.08
C ASN A 140 0.17 12.16 -14.70
N THR A 141 0.69 13.07 -13.87
CA THR A 141 1.12 12.76 -12.49
C THR A 141 -0.02 12.19 -11.66
N THR A 142 -1.20 12.80 -11.76
CA THR A 142 -2.40 12.30 -11.08
C THR A 142 -2.81 10.91 -11.58
N ALA A 143 -2.71 10.66 -12.89
CA ALA A 143 -3.03 9.37 -13.48
C ALA A 143 -2.02 8.28 -13.06
N ILE A 144 -0.74 8.61 -12.95
CA ILE A 144 0.32 7.73 -12.41
C ILE A 144 0.00 7.36 -10.95
N ALA A 145 -0.23 8.36 -10.09
CA ALA A 145 -0.56 8.14 -8.69
C ALA A 145 -1.82 7.27 -8.54
N LYS A 146 -2.86 7.58 -9.31
CA LYS A 146 -4.11 6.83 -9.28
C LYS A 146 -3.93 5.37 -9.69
N ALA A 147 -3.17 5.10 -10.75
CA ALA A 147 -2.95 3.75 -11.24
C ALA A 147 -2.25 2.86 -10.19
N PHE A 148 -1.20 3.38 -9.54
CA PHE A 148 -0.57 2.68 -8.43
C PHE A 148 -1.55 2.46 -7.26
N CYS A 149 -2.21 3.52 -6.81
CA CYS A 149 -3.10 3.47 -5.65
C CYS A 149 -4.29 2.54 -5.86
N ASP A 150 -4.88 2.52 -7.05
CA ASP A 150 -5.99 1.61 -7.36
C ASP A 150 -5.51 0.14 -7.31
N THR A 151 -4.35 -0.18 -7.89
CA THR A 151 -3.79 -1.54 -7.86
C THR A 151 -3.51 -2.01 -6.43
N ILE A 152 -2.96 -1.14 -5.58
CA ILE A 152 -2.72 -1.43 -4.15
C ILE A 152 -4.04 -1.65 -3.40
N ALA A 153 -5.06 -0.81 -3.68
CA ALA A 153 -6.38 -0.92 -3.06
C ALA A 153 -7.12 -2.20 -3.48
N ASP A 154 -7.04 -2.58 -4.76
CA ASP A 154 -7.64 -3.80 -5.30
C ASP A 154 -7.01 -5.07 -4.67
N ALA A 155 -5.75 -4.99 -4.25
CA ALA A 155 -5.08 -6.04 -3.50
C ALA A 155 -5.42 -6.06 -2.00
N GLY A 156 -6.26 -5.13 -1.51
CA GLY A 156 -6.73 -5.06 -0.13
C GLY A 156 -5.86 -4.23 0.81
N TYR A 157 -4.81 -3.57 0.32
CA TYR A 157 -3.98 -2.66 1.12
C TYR A 157 -4.50 -1.21 1.05
N MET A 158 -4.15 -0.41 2.04
CA MET A 158 -4.50 1.01 2.09
C MET A 158 -3.50 1.81 1.26
N PRO A 159 -3.90 2.50 0.17
CA PRO A 159 -2.99 3.30 -0.63
C PRO A 159 -2.71 4.66 0.00
N MET A 160 -1.48 5.15 -0.18
CA MET A 160 -1.03 6.45 0.26
C MET A 160 -0.13 7.09 -0.80
N ILE A 161 -0.09 8.41 -0.84
CA ILE A 161 0.85 9.19 -1.67
C ILE A 161 1.77 9.94 -0.74
N TYR A 162 3.09 9.74 -0.90
CA TYR A 162 4.11 10.56 -0.26
C TYR A 162 4.74 11.51 -1.27
N SER A 163 4.91 12.75 -0.86
CA SER A 163 5.70 13.75 -1.58
C SER A 163 5.98 14.97 -0.72
N SER A 164 6.82 15.90 -1.24
CA SER A 164 7.02 17.19 -0.60
C SER A 164 5.75 18.05 -0.64
N ALA A 165 5.62 18.97 0.31
CA ALA A 165 4.48 19.88 0.38
C ALA A 165 4.27 20.69 -0.91
N SER A 166 5.34 21.12 -1.58
CA SER A 166 5.25 21.85 -2.86
C SER A 166 4.67 20.97 -3.97
N PHE A 167 5.18 19.72 -4.13
CA PHE A 167 4.68 18.81 -5.14
C PHE A 167 3.22 18.41 -4.89
N LEU A 168 2.82 18.15 -3.63
CA LEU A 168 1.43 17.84 -3.29
C LEU A 168 0.47 19.00 -3.61
N ASN A 169 0.92 20.24 -3.49
CA ASN A 169 0.12 21.43 -3.84
C ASN A 169 -0.02 21.62 -5.36
N GLU A 170 1.04 21.34 -6.12
CA GLU A 170 1.13 21.79 -7.51
C GLU A 170 0.78 20.69 -8.52
N ASN A 171 1.07 19.41 -8.21
CA ASN A 171 1.12 18.36 -9.22
C ASN A 171 -0.01 17.33 -9.16
N PHE A 172 -0.98 17.45 -8.24
CA PHE A 172 -2.04 16.47 -8.08
C PHE A 172 -3.44 17.08 -8.18
N ASP A 173 -4.34 16.38 -8.88
CA ASP A 173 -5.78 16.62 -8.81
C ASP A 173 -6.41 15.71 -7.75
N TRP A 174 -6.55 16.24 -6.55
CA TRP A 174 -7.07 15.51 -5.40
C TRP A 174 -8.52 15.06 -5.54
N ASN A 175 -9.29 15.65 -6.47
CA ASN A 175 -10.64 15.15 -6.74
C ASN A 175 -10.65 13.74 -7.33
N LYS A 176 -9.56 13.36 -8.00
CA LYS A 176 -9.35 12.03 -8.60
C LYS A 176 -8.68 11.02 -7.65
N LEU A 177 -8.18 11.47 -6.49
CA LEU A 177 -7.37 10.70 -5.53
C LEU A 177 -8.02 10.61 -4.13
N LYS A 178 -9.34 10.65 -4.06
CA LYS A 178 -10.10 10.72 -2.79
C LYS A 178 -9.90 9.51 -1.87
N ASN A 179 -9.53 8.37 -2.42
CA ASN A 179 -9.32 7.13 -1.68
C ASN A 179 -7.87 6.96 -1.20
N CYS A 180 -6.97 7.88 -1.58
CA CYS A 180 -5.57 7.80 -1.18
C CYS A 180 -5.34 8.60 0.11
N LYS A 181 -4.60 8.01 1.03
CA LYS A 181 -4.02 8.70 2.19
C LYS A 181 -2.90 9.63 1.73
N VAL A 182 -2.51 10.57 2.58
CA VAL A 182 -1.48 11.57 2.25
C VAL A 182 -0.40 11.59 3.32
N TRP A 183 0.84 11.39 2.89
CA TRP A 183 2.04 11.56 3.70
C TRP A 183 2.86 12.73 3.13
N VAL A 184 3.00 13.80 3.90
CA VAL A 184 3.69 15.01 3.47
C VAL A 184 5.07 15.12 4.07
N ALA A 185 6.07 15.41 3.23
CA ALA A 185 7.39 15.84 3.68
C ALA A 185 7.43 17.39 3.74
N SER A 186 7.73 17.89 4.94
CA SER A 186 7.96 19.32 5.18
C SER A 186 8.78 19.47 6.46
N TYR A 187 10.07 19.72 6.30
CA TYR A 187 11.05 19.81 7.39
C TYR A 187 10.95 21.20 8.07
N SER A 188 9.95 21.35 8.91
CA SER A 188 9.64 22.59 9.61
C SER A 188 8.92 22.32 10.93
N ASP A 189 8.86 23.30 11.82
CA ASP A 189 8.18 23.20 13.12
C ASP A 189 6.65 23.33 13.00
N THR A 190 6.15 23.65 11.81
CA THR A 190 4.72 23.83 11.56
C THR A 190 4.23 22.97 10.43
N ARG A 191 3.08 22.33 10.62
CA ARG A 191 2.45 21.49 9.59
C ARG A 191 2.15 22.32 8.35
N PRO A 192 2.53 21.84 7.13
CA PRO A 192 2.32 22.59 5.91
C PRO A 192 0.83 22.69 5.57
N LYS A 193 0.47 23.76 4.86
CA LYS A 193 -0.87 23.89 4.28
C LYS A 193 -0.95 23.11 2.98
N LEU A 194 -1.93 22.22 2.89
CA LEU A 194 -2.20 21.40 1.71
C LEU A 194 -3.66 21.56 1.27
N PRO A 195 -4.00 21.26 0.02
CA PRO A 195 -5.38 21.25 -0.49
C PRO A 195 -6.22 20.12 0.11
N VAL A 196 -5.59 19.15 0.76
CA VAL A 196 -6.20 18.01 1.44
C VAL A 196 -5.59 17.80 2.82
N SER A 197 -6.26 17.06 3.69
CA SER A 197 -5.70 16.69 4.99
C SER A 197 -4.54 15.71 4.81
N ALA A 198 -3.41 15.95 5.46
CA ALA A 198 -2.34 14.97 5.54
C ALA A 198 -2.60 13.99 6.70
N ASP A 199 -2.45 12.70 6.42
CA ASP A 199 -2.55 11.63 7.42
C ASP A 199 -1.23 11.47 8.18
N LEU A 200 -0.09 11.50 7.46
CA LEU A 200 1.26 11.49 8.03
C LEU A 200 2.03 12.75 7.65
N TRP A 201 2.95 13.15 8.52
CA TRP A 201 3.85 14.28 8.30
C TRP A 201 5.27 13.92 8.71
N GLN A 202 6.18 13.90 7.72
CA GLN A 202 7.61 13.78 7.93
C GLN A 202 8.19 15.18 8.17
N TYR A 203 8.53 15.49 9.41
CA TYR A 203 8.97 16.82 9.85
C TYR A 203 10.48 16.94 10.01
N THR A 204 11.20 15.82 9.97
CA THR A 204 12.66 15.74 10.02
C THR A 204 13.18 14.66 9.07
N LYS A 205 14.48 14.70 8.77
CA LYS A 205 15.19 13.69 7.98
C LYS A 205 15.86 12.68 8.89
#